data_d87a74111d87df8c7ac0e876c3d0d6cd
#
_entry.id   d87a74111d87df8c7ac0e876c3d0d6cd
#
_cell.length_a   1.000
_cell.length_b   1.000
_cell.length_c   1.000
_cell.angle_alpha   90.00
_cell.angle_beta   90.00
_cell.angle_gamma   90.00
#
_symmetry.space_group_name_H-M   'P 1'
#
loop_
_entity.id
_entity.type
_entity.pdbx_description
1 polymer ?
#
loop_
_entity_poly.entity_id
_entity_poly.type
_entity_poly.pdbx_seq_one_letter_code
_entity_poly.pdbx_strand_id
1 'polypeptide(L)'
;MTLATPSIRSSQCTRYRYRYSACQRCADACPHDAIALNDEGATVNPKNCQNCALCISACQTGAWSSSSFKLLDLLRQAIKQPTWSVACAPSGETADAIVPCLGAVDAVTMGYLAKRGIPLTLHGQWHCGDCPHGKTGAAQLALNLEAVDVLHRGARDGAANSDATVNWLLPQLALPSKALNRSQDKKPAGEFAPARRQLFRRLIGRGIDEVILAKPQQENEPVPAKAIRPGPYSLTERRELLQIVTQQKDGQPFPVQLHEGLPLMQLTLQPGCTVCEACFRVCPTGALQIEENPDAWALQFRIDRCVACQACLEVCQPRVLDAAASFDARSDQPVQTLISLNKQRCSRCDRHFVSAVPEKTCAVCRDDEDAFAAIFG
;
A
#
# COMPACT_ATOMS: atom_id res chain seq x y z
N MET A 1 -32.08 -9.59 -3.90
CA MET A 1 -31.10 -9.64 -2.79
C MET A 1 -30.19 -8.42 -2.94
N THR A 2 -30.22 -7.50 -2.00
CA THR A 2 -29.28 -6.38 -1.96
C THR A 2 -27.91 -6.95 -1.61
N LEU A 3 -26.92 -6.86 -2.52
CA LEU A 3 -25.55 -7.23 -2.26
C LEU A 3 -25.03 -6.39 -1.08
N ALA A 4 -24.44 -7.04 -0.10
CA ALA A 4 -23.86 -6.33 1.04
C ALA A 4 -22.68 -5.49 0.55
N THR A 5 -22.73 -4.17 0.76
CA THR A 5 -21.65 -3.25 0.41
C THR A 5 -20.37 -3.57 1.21
N PRO A 6 -19.19 -3.30 0.65
CA PRO A 6 -17.95 -3.40 1.41
C PRO A 6 -18.00 -2.54 2.68
N SER A 7 -17.43 -3.05 3.76
CA SER A 7 -17.28 -2.35 5.03
C SER A 7 -15.85 -1.87 5.23
N ILE A 8 -15.69 -0.75 5.95
CA ILE A 8 -14.39 -0.18 6.27
C ILE A 8 -14.11 -0.26 7.77
N ARG A 9 -12.89 -0.64 8.11
CA ARG A 9 -12.32 -0.51 9.44
C ARG A 9 -11.52 0.80 9.51
N SER A 10 -12.15 1.87 10.02
CA SER A 10 -11.56 3.21 10.02
C SER A 10 -10.17 3.24 10.67
N SER A 11 -9.95 2.53 11.79
CA SER A 11 -8.66 2.50 12.48
C SER A 11 -7.49 1.98 11.64
N GLN A 12 -7.73 1.34 10.50
CA GLN A 12 -6.73 0.91 9.53
C GLN A 12 -6.60 1.88 8.34
N CYS A 13 -7.54 2.80 8.16
CA CYS A 13 -7.48 3.78 7.08
C CYS A 13 -6.43 4.86 7.37
N THR A 14 -5.53 5.12 6.42
CA THR A 14 -4.49 6.15 6.57
C THR A 14 -5.08 7.53 6.76
N ARG A 15 -6.16 7.90 6.05
CA ARG A 15 -6.83 9.20 6.22
C ARG A 15 -7.47 9.36 7.60
N TYR A 16 -8.01 8.29 8.17
CA TYR A 16 -8.51 8.33 9.54
C TYR A 16 -7.38 8.52 10.54
N ARG A 17 -6.24 7.82 10.34
CA ARG A 17 -5.08 7.93 11.24
C ARG A 17 -4.34 9.25 11.12
N TYR A 18 -4.29 9.82 9.91
CA TYR A 18 -3.68 11.11 9.64
C TYR A 18 -4.62 11.94 8.76
N ARG A 19 -5.25 12.94 9.36
CA ARG A 19 -6.31 13.74 8.71
C ARG A 19 -5.85 14.46 7.44
N TYR A 20 -4.55 14.72 7.29
CA TYR A 20 -3.96 15.35 6.10
C TYR A 20 -3.41 14.35 5.10
N SER A 21 -3.65 13.05 5.28
CA SER A 21 -3.18 12.04 4.34
C SER A 21 -3.77 12.27 2.94
N ALA A 22 -2.91 12.18 1.93
CA ALA A 22 -3.28 12.28 0.52
C ALA A 22 -3.82 10.95 -0.06
N CYS A 23 -3.90 9.88 0.73
CA CYS A 23 -4.33 8.57 0.25
C CYS A 23 -5.73 8.62 -0.39
N GLN A 24 -5.82 8.23 -1.68
CA GLN A 24 -7.05 8.16 -2.46
C GLN A 24 -7.25 6.80 -3.14
N ARG A 25 -6.39 5.82 -2.89
CA ARG A 25 -6.33 4.52 -3.61
C ARG A 25 -7.68 3.85 -3.81
N CYS A 26 -8.53 3.82 -2.77
CA CYS A 26 -9.85 3.18 -2.86
C CYS A 26 -10.84 4.00 -3.70
N ALA A 27 -10.75 5.33 -3.69
CA ALA A 27 -11.59 6.19 -4.53
C ALA A 27 -11.17 6.12 -6.00
N ASP A 28 -9.85 6.15 -6.27
CA ASP A 28 -9.30 6.03 -7.62
C ASP A 28 -9.61 4.66 -8.25
N ALA A 29 -9.64 3.60 -7.44
CA ALA A 29 -9.99 2.26 -7.86
C ALA A 29 -11.51 2.04 -8.01
N CYS A 30 -12.36 3.02 -7.66
CA CYS A 30 -13.81 2.86 -7.75
C CYS A 30 -14.34 3.37 -9.10
N PRO A 31 -14.78 2.48 -10.03
CA PRO A 31 -15.31 2.90 -11.33
C PRO A 31 -16.68 3.57 -11.25
N HIS A 32 -17.33 3.53 -10.08
CA HIS A 32 -18.72 3.96 -9.88
C HIS A 32 -18.86 5.21 -9.02
N ASP A 33 -17.74 5.89 -8.69
CA ASP A 33 -17.71 7.05 -7.79
C ASP A 33 -18.47 6.80 -6.47
N ALA A 34 -18.45 5.56 -5.99
CA ALA A 34 -19.18 5.13 -4.79
C ALA A 34 -18.43 5.44 -3.49
N ILE A 35 -17.17 5.89 -3.55
CA ILE A 35 -16.34 6.13 -2.36
C ILE A 35 -16.12 7.62 -2.20
N ALA A 36 -16.54 8.14 -1.05
CA ALA A 36 -16.23 9.49 -0.61
C ALA A 36 -15.11 9.47 0.45
N LEU A 37 -14.22 10.45 0.40
CA LEU A 37 -13.09 10.62 1.30
C LEU A 37 -13.28 11.88 2.14
N ASN A 38 -13.08 11.77 3.44
CA ASN A 38 -13.13 12.88 4.39
C ASN A 38 -12.11 12.68 5.53
N ASP A 39 -12.12 13.55 6.51
CA ASP A 39 -11.22 13.49 7.68
C ASP A 39 -11.49 12.27 8.58
N GLU A 40 -12.64 11.63 8.46
CA GLU A 40 -12.99 10.41 9.19
C GLU A 40 -12.61 9.13 8.41
N GLY A 41 -11.93 9.30 7.27
CA GLY A 41 -11.48 8.21 6.42
C GLY A 41 -12.24 8.12 5.10
N ALA A 42 -12.73 6.94 4.75
CA ALA A 42 -13.50 6.70 3.54
C ALA A 42 -14.88 6.13 3.88
N THR A 43 -15.87 6.50 3.09
CA THR A 43 -17.24 5.99 3.22
C THR A 43 -17.72 5.48 1.87
N VAL A 44 -18.66 4.52 1.88
CA VAL A 44 -19.26 3.97 0.65
C VAL A 44 -20.71 4.45 0.51
N ASN A 45 -21.05 4.91 -0.70
CA ASN A 45 -22.44 5.16 -1.08
C ASN A 45 -23.05 3.85 -1.61
N PRO A 46 -24.00 3.24 -0.88
CA PRO A 46 -24.56 1.94 -1.26
C PRO A 46 -25.37 2.00 -2.56
N LYS A 47 -25.88 3.18 -2.95
CA LYS A 47 -26.67 3.33 -4.20
C LYS A 47 -25.78 3.25 -5.44
N ASN A 48 -24.53 3.67 -5.34
CA ASN A 48 -23.57 3.68 -6.45
C ASN A 48 -22.71 2.41 -6.45
N CYS A 49 -22.57 1.74 -5.30
CA CYS A 49 -21.68 0.60 -5.15
C CYS A 49 -22.24 -0.64 -5.88
N GLN A 50 -21.46 -1.15 -6.83
CA GLN A 50 -21.76 -2.40 -7.55
C GLN A 50 -20.99 -3.61 -7.00
N ASN A 51 -20.36 -3.49 -5.85
CA ASN A 51 -19.65 -4.55 -5.14
C ASN A 51 -18.56 -5.26 -5.97
N CYS A 52 -17.86 -4.50 -6.82
CA CYS A 52 -16.79 -5.01 -7.68
C CYS A 52 -15.49 -5.40 -6.94
N ALA A 53 -15.37 -5.07 -5.66
CA ALA A 53 -14.26 -5.36 -4.75
C ALA A 53 -12.90 -4.72 -5.13
N LEU A 54 -12.84 -3.80 -6.09
CA LEU A 54 -11.60 -3.11 -6.49
C LEU A 54 -11.02 -2.26 -5.36
N CYS A 55 -11.85 -1.62 -4.54
CA CYS A 55 -11.41 -0.88 -3.36
C CYS A 55 -10.69 -1.76 -2.31
N ILE A 56 -11.01 -3.05 -2.26
CA ILE A 56 -10.36 -4.03 -1.36
C ILE A 56 -8.96 -4.34 -1.88
N SER A 57 -8.83 -4.64 -3.18
CA SER A 57 -7.54 -4.90 -3.81
C SER A 57 -6.60 -3.70 -3.75
N ALA A 58 -7.11 -2.49 -3.99
CA ALA A 58 -6.32 -1.25 -3.99
C ALA A 58 -5.87 -0.80 -2.58
N CYS A 59 -6.56 -1.24 -1.51
CA CYS A 59 -6.26 -0.80 -0.15
C CYS A 59 -5.09 -1.57 0.46
N GLN A 60 -3.92 -0.93 0.58
CA GLN A 60 -2.71 -1.56 1.14
C GLN A 60 -2.85 -1.91 2.62
N THR A 61 -3.57 -1.09 3.39
CA THR A 61 -3.77 -1.32 4.82
C THR A 61 -4.83 -2.37 5.14
N GLY A 62 -5.56 -2.88 4.13
CA GLY A 62 -6.66 -3.82 4.33
C GLY A 62 -7.81 -3.24 5.15
N ALA A 63 -8.02 -1.92 5.09
CA ALA A 63 -9.13 -1.28 5.78
C ALA A 63 -10.50 -1.72 5.25
N TRP A 64 -10.59 -2.08 3.96
CA TRP A 64 -11.82 -2.55 3.32
C TRP A 64 -11.96 -4.07 3.41
N SER A 65 -13.18 -4.54 3.63
CA SER A 65 -13.56 -5.95 3.62
C SER A 65 -14.94 -6.15 3.00
N SER A 66 -15.23 -7.35 2.50
CA SER A 66 -16.54 -7.75 1.99
C SER A 66 -16.96 -9.08 2.60
N SER A 67 -18.23 -9.21 2.91
CA SER A 67 -18.82 -10.50 3.31
C SER A 67 -19.04 -11.44 2.13
N SER A 68 -19.20 -10.90 0.92
CA SER A 68 -19.50 -11.64 -0.30
C SER A 68 -18.26 -12.02 -1.12
N PHE A 69 -17.10 -11.43 -0.85
CA PHE A 69 -15.86 -11.68 -1.56
C PHE A 69 -14.66 -11.71 -0.61
N LYS A 70 -14.07 -12.89 -0.44
CA LYS A 70 -12.90 -13.11 0.40
C LYS A 70 -11.85 -13.89 -0.37
N LEU A 71 -10.67 -13.28 -0.56
CA LEU A 71 -9.55 -13.90 -1.28
C LEU A 71 -9.03 -15.18 -0.62
N LEU A 72 -9.04 -15.26 0.72
CA LEU A 72 -8.65 -16.49 1.41
C LEU A 72 -9.57 -17.68 1.10
N ASP A 73 -10.87 -17.45 0.88
CA ASP A 73 -11.78 -18.52 0.54
C ASP A 73 -11.51 -19.04 -0.88
N LEU A 74 -11.12 -18.15 -1.82
CA LEU A 74 -10.60 -18.53 -3.13
C LEU A 74 -9.33 -19.37 -3.02
N LEU A 75 -8.36 -18.95 -2.22
CA LEU A 75 -7.13 -19.68 -2.01
C LEU A 75 -7.35 -21.06 -1.40
N ARG A 76 -8.24 -21.17 -0.41
CA ARG A 76 -8.59 -22.47 0.22
C ARG A 76 -9.20 -23.46 -0.77
N GLN A 77 -9.88 -22.98 -1.80
CA GLN A 77 -10.40 -23.81 -2.88
C GLN A 77 -9.29 -24.16 -3.87
N ALA A 78 -8.53 -23.16 -4.33
CA ALA A 78 -7.48 -23.31 -5.33
C ALA A 78 -6.38 -24.31 -4.92
N ILE A 79 -5.94 -24.29 -3.65
CA ILE A 79 -4.88 -25.20 -3.16
C ILE A 79 -5.26 -26.69 -3.16
N LYS A 80 -6.54 -27.00 -3.35
CA LYS A 80 -7.03 -28.39 -3.41
C LYS A 80 -7.07 -28.93 -4.85
N GLN A 81 -6.77 -28.08 -5.84
CA GLN A 81 -6.89 -28.40 -7.26
C GLN A 81 -5.51 -28.41 -7.94
N PRO A 82 -5.30 -29.26 -8.94
CA PRO A 82 -4.05 -29.28 -9.71
C PRO A 82 -3.88 -28.04 -10.61
N THR A 83 -4.99 -27.43 -11.03
CA THR A 83 -5.06 -26.21 -11.83
C THR A 83 -6.24 -25.38 -11.34
N TRP A 84 -6.19 -24.08 -11.53
CA TRP A 84 -7.25 -23.19 -11.06
C TRP A 84 -7.58 -22.13 -12.11
N SER A 85 -8.86 -21.94 -12.34
CA SER A 85 -9.36 -20.92 -13.27
C SER A 85 -10.29 -19.95 -12.55
N VAL A 86 -10.21 -18.66 -12.92
CA VAL A 86 -11.02 -17.58 -12.35
C VAL A 86 -11.60 -16.75 -13.47
N ALA A 87 -12.92 -16.51 -13.43
CA ALA A 87 -13.59 -15.61 -14.35
C ALA A 87 -14.25 -14.46 -13.63
N CYS A 88 -14.35 -13.28 -14.28
CA CYS A 88 -15.14 -12.18 -13.74
C CYS A 88 -16.63 -12.36 -14.08
N ALA A 89 -17.51 -12.07 -13.12
CA ALA A 89 -18.94 -12.22 -13.28
C ALA A 89 -19.51 -11.47 -14.51
N PRO A 90 -19.08 -10.23 -14.83
CA PRO A 90 -19.58 -9.51 -16.00
C PRO A 90 -19.25 -10.15 -17.35
N SER A 91 -18.22 -10.98 -17.46
CA SER A 91 -17.84 -11.64 -18.72
C SER A 91 -18.80 -12.77 -19.13
N GLY A 92 -19.51 -13.33 -18.15
CA GLY A 92 -20.35 -14.53 -18.38
C GLY A 92 -19.57 -15.81 -18.65
N GLU A 93 -18.24 -15.78 -18.54
CA GLU A 93 -17.39 -16.97 -18.70
C GLU A 93 -17.54 -17.91 -17.49
N THR A 94 -17.31 -19.19 -17.73
CA THR A 94 -17.31 -20.24 -16.70
C THR A 94 -15.88 -20.53 -16.25
N ALA A 95 -15.69 -20.73 -14.96
CA ALA A 95 -14.40 -21.05 -14.35
C ALA A 95 -14.62 -21.77 -13.02
N ASP A 96 -13.55 -22.25 -12.38
CA ASP A 96 -13.62 -22.88 -11.06
C ASP A 96 -14.10 -21.90 -9.98
N ALA A 97 -13.78 -20.60 -10.16
CA ALA A 97 -14.32 -19.54 -9.32
C ALA A 97 -14.77 -18.33 -10.14
N ILE A 98 -15.85 -17.72 -9.71
CA ILE A 98 -16.35 -16.46 -10.27
C ILE A 98 -16.09 -15.33 -9.27
N VAL A 99 -15.40 -14.28 -9.74
CA VAL A 99 -15.08 -13.09 -8.94
C VAL A 99 -15.84 -11.87 -9.47
N PRO A 100 -16.10 -10.85 -8.64
CA PRO A 100 -16.80 -9.65 -9.10
C PRO A 100 -16.05 -8.91 -10.23
N CYS A 101 -14.72 -8.82 -10.13
CA CYS A 101 -13.83 -8.27 -11.14
C CYS A 101 -12.46 -8.96 -11.02
N LEU A 102 -11.78 -9.25 -12.13
CA LEU A 102 -10.42 -9.81 -12.09
C LEU A 102 -9.41 -8.91 -11.38
N GLY A 103 -9.56 -7.58 -11.48
CA GLY A 103 -8.73 -6.63 -10.75
C GLY A 103 -8.88 -6.71 -9.22
N ALA A 104 -9.92 -7.41 -8.71
CA ALA A 104 -10.06 -7.66 -7.28
C ALA A 104 -9.17 -8.81 -6.77
N VAL A 105 -8.64 -9.66 -7.66
CA VAL A 105 -7.67 -10.70 -7.31
C VAL A 105 -6.29 -10.05 -7.21
N ASP A 106 -5.79 -9.87 -5.99
CA ASP A 106 -4.56 -9.13 -5.76
C ASP A 106 -3.28 -9.90 -6.14
N ALA A 107 -2.19 -9.16 -6.30
CA ALA A 107 -0.89 -9.70 -6.70
C ALA A 107 -0.35 -10.75 -5.72
N VAL A 108 -0.61 -10.60 -4.42
CA VAL A 108 -0.10 -11.52 -3.40
C VAL A 108 -0.80 -12.87 -3.49
N THR A 109 -2.11 -12.86 -3.73
CA THR A 109 -2.92 -14.06 -3.97
C THR A 109 -2.43 -14.81 -5.23
N MET A 110 -2.23 -14.08 -6.33
CA MET A 110 -1.72 -14.67 -7.58
C MET A 110 -0.27 -15.18 -7.41
N GLY A 111 0.59 -14.40 -6.74
CA GLY A 111 1.97 -14.77 -6.46
C GLY A 111 2.07 -16.02 -5.56
N TYR A 112 1.16 -16.17 -4.60
CA TYR A 112 1.09 -17.37 -3.77
C TYR A 112 0.77 -18.62 -4.60
N LEU A 113 -0.21 -18.55 -5.49
CA LEU A 113 -0.55 -19.68 -6.38
C LEU A 113 0.61 -20.01 -7.34
N ALA A 114 1.23 -18.97 -7.91
CA ALA A 114 2.41 -19.12 -8.77
C ALA A 114 3.56 -19.82 -8.04
N LYS A 115 3.89 -19.41 -6.82
CA LYS A 115 4.91 -20.03 -5.98
C LYS A 115 4.59 -21.49 -5.63
N ARG A 116 3.31 -21.80 -5.44
CA ARG A 116 2.85 -23.17 -5.15
C ARG A 116 2.84 -24.07 -6.38
N GLY A 117 3.16 -23.53 -7.57
CA GLY A 117 3.10 -24.27 -8.82
C GLY A 117 1.67 -24.66 -9.25
N ILE A 118 0.67 -23.88 -8.85
CA ILE A 118 -0.72 -24.06 -9.25
C ILE A 118 -0.97 -23.14 -10.44
N PRO A 119 -1.16 -23.69 -11.68
CA PRO A 119 -1.46 -22.88 -12.85
C PRO A 119 -2.77 -22.11 -12.62
N LEU A 120 -2.71 -20.79 -12.76
CA LEU A 120 -3.87 -19.90 -12.68
C LEU A 120 -4.22 -19.37 -14.06
N THR A 121 -5.47 -19.58 -14.50
CA THR A 121 -5.99 -19.01 -15.75
C THR A 121 -7.08 -17.99 -15.44
N LEU A 122 -6.95 -16.78 -15.98
CA LEU A 122 -7.88 -15.67 -15.80
C LEU A 122 -8.72 -15.50 -17.08
N HIS A 123 -10.05 -15.53 -16.92
CA HIS A 123 -11.00 -15.46 -18.04
C HIS A 123 -11.81 -14.16 -17.98
N GLY A 124 -12.06 -13.55 -19.14
CA GLY A 124 -12.99 -12.43 -19.30
C GLY A 124 -12.33 -11.06 -19.40
N GLN A 125 -10.99 -10.94 -19.41
CA GLN A 125 -10.29 -9.65 -19.53
C GLN A 125 -10.61 -8.93 -20.85
N TRP A 126 -10.93 -9.65 -21.93
CA TRP A 126 -11.33 -9.05 -23.22
C TRP A 126 -12.66 -8.29 -23.13
N HIS A 127 -13.49 -8.61 -22.14
CA HIS A 127 -14.76 -7.93 -21.90
C HIS A 127 -14.62 -6.58 -21.19
N CYS A 128 -13.43 -6.22 -20.70
CA CYS A 128 -13.25 -4.99 -19.93
C CYS A 128 -13.65 -3.72 -20.70
N GLY A 129 -13.60 -3.72 -22.04
CA GLY A 129 -14.03 -2.58 -22.86
C GLY A 129 -15.52 -2.26 -22.74
N ASP A 130 -16.36 -3.29 -22.57
CA ASP A 130 -17.82 -3.19 -22.46
C ASP A 130 -18.33 -3.43 -21.02
N CYS A 131 -17.39 -3.59 -20.08
CA CYS A 131 -17.70 -3.91 -18.69
C CYS A 131 -18.11 -2.67 -17.89
N PRO A 132 -19.09 -2.75 -16.98
CA PRO A 132 -19.44 -1.65 -16.08
C PRO A 132 -18.28 -1.24 -15.15
N HIS A 133 -17.32 -2.13 -14.90
CA HIS A 133 -16.09 -1.83 -14.14
C HIS A 133 -14.98 -1.27 -15.03
N GLY A 134 -15.11 -1.38 -16.34
CA GLY A 134 -14.39 -0.70 -17.40
C GLY A 134 -12.87 -0.67 -17.27
N LYS A 135 -12.32 0.48 -17.62
CA LYS A 135 -10.86 0.72 -17.63
C LYS A 135 -10.22 0.59 -16.25
N THR A 136 -10.93 0.95 -15.18
CA THR A 136 -10.39 0.88 -13.80
C THR A 136 -10.12 -0.56 -13.39
N GLY A 137 -11.04 -1.48 -13.69
CA GLY A 137 -10.84 -2.91 -13.42
C GLY A 137 -9.68 -3.50 -14.21
N ALA A 138 -9.54 -3.12 -15.51
CA ALA A 138 -8.43 -3.55 -16.34
C ALA A 138 -7.09 -2.98 -15.85
N ALA A 139 -7.05 -1.70 -15.47
CA ALA A 139 -5.84 -1.08 -14.93
C ALA A 139 -5.40 -1.73 -13.61
N GLN A 140 -6.35 -2.03 -12.71
CA GLN A 140 -6.02 -2.72 -11.47
C GLN A 140 -5.53 -4.15 -11.72
N LEU A 141 -6.09 -4.87 -12.70
CA LEU A 141 -5.60 -6.20 -13.10
C LEU A 141 -4.16 -6.10 -13.64
N ALA A 142 -3.89 -5.16 -14.53
CA ALA A 142 -2.54 -4.95 -15.08
C ALA A 142 -1.53 -4.66 -13.96
N LEU A 143 -1.86 -3.75 -13.04
CA LEU A 143 -1.02 -3.44 -11.88
C LEU A 143 -0.73 -4.67 -11.01
N ASN A 144 -1.75 -5.51 -10.78
CA ASN A 144 -1.59 -6.74 -10.01
C ASN A 144 -0.69 -7.76 -10.73
N LEU A 145 -0.81 -7.91 -12.05
CA LEU A 145 0.05 -8.80 -12.85
C LEU A 145 1.50 -8.31 -12.87
N GLU A 146 1.74 -7.02 -13.08
CA GLU A 146 3.08 -6.41 -12.99
C GLU A 146 3.72 -6.66 -11.62
N ALA A 147 2.93 -6.55 -10.55
CA ALA A 147 3.41 -6.84 -9.19
C ALA A 147 3.76 -8.32 -8.98
N VAL A 148 3.03 -9.26 -9.62
CA VAL A 148 3.40 -10.68 -9.63
C VAL A 148 4.72 -10.90 -10.35
N ASP A 149 4.95 -10.21 -11.48
CA ASP A 149 6.22 -10.28 -12.22
C ASP A 149 7.40 -9.75 -11.39
N VAL A 150 7.18 -8.70 -10.58
CA VAL A 150 8.19 -8.21 -9.62
C VAL A 150 8.52 -9.28 -8.59
N LEU A 151 7.52 -9.94 -8.01
CA LEU A 151 7.74 -11.03 -7.06
C LEU A 151 8.45 -12.23 -7.71
N HIS A 152 8.08 -12.61 -8.92
CA HIS A 152 8.72 -13.70 -9.65
C HIS A 152 10.20 -13.41 -9.95
N ARG A 153 10.52 -12.19 -10.40
CA ARG A 153 11.90 -11.75 -10.59
C ARG A 153 12.70 -11.81 -9.30
N GLY A 154 12.12 -11.30 -8.19
CA GLY A 154 12.75 -11.35 -6.87
C GLY A 154 13.07 -12.78 -6.41
N ALA A 155 12.15 -13.71 -6.65
CA ALA A 155 12.38 -15.13 -6.35
C ALA A 155 13.53 -15.72 -7.18
N ARG A 156 13.59 -15.42 -8.49
CA ARG A 156 14.60 -15.90 -9.42
C ARG A 156 15.98 -15.30 -9.13
N ASP A 157 16.02 -13.97 -8.94
CA ASP A 157 17.27 -13.25 -8.72
C ASP A 157 17.87 -13.59 -7.34
N GLY A 158 17.01 -13.84 -6.34
CA GLY A 158 17.44 -14.36 -5.04
C GLY A 158 18.01 -15.78 -5.11
N ALA A 159 17.52 -16.62 -6.01
CA ALA A 159 17.98 -17.97 -6.21
C ALA A 159 19.19 -18.09 -7.16
N ALA A 160 19.64 -17.00 -7.79
CA ALA A 160 20.67 -17.03 -8.84
C ALA A 160 22.00 -17.64 -8.41
N ASN A 161 22.30 -17.66 -7.11
CA ASN A 161 23.50 -18.25 -6.53
C ASN A 161 23.28 -19.67 -5.96
N SER A 162 22.12 -20.27 -6.22
CA SER A 162 21.78 -21.63 -5.75
C SER A 162 21.38 -22.52 -6.93
N ASP A 163 21.57 -23.84 -6.79
CA ASP A 163 21.07 -24.83 -7.76
C ASP A 163 19.53 -24.95 -7.77
N ALA A 164 18.82 -24.09 -7.02
CA ALA A 164 17.40 -24.14 -6.90
C ALA A 164 16.70 -23.50 -8.12
N THR A 165 16.01 -24.32 -8.89
CA THR A 165 15.12 -23.81 -9.96
C THR A 165 13.86 -23.19 -9.39
N VAL A 166 13.56 -21.96 -9.80
CA VAL A 166 12.33 -21.26 -9.44
C VAL A 166 11.21 -21.67 -10.40
N ASN A 167 10.36 -22.59 -9.94
CA ASN A 167 9.25 -23.15 -10.75
C ASN A 167 7.92 -22.40 -10.49
N TRP A 168 7.94 -21.09 -10.51
CA TRP A 168 6.70 -20.32 -10.40
C TRP A 168 5.89 -20.39 -11.71
N LEU A 169 4.61 -20.70 -11.59
CA LEU A 169 3.70 -20.71 -12.73
C LEU A 169 2.90 -19.39 -12.73
N LEU A 170 3.35 -18.44 -13.55
CA LEU A 170 2.70 -17.12 -13.64
C LEU A 170 1.25 -17.23 -14.13
N PRO A 171 0.35 -16.34 -13.70
CA PRO A 171 -1.03 -16.29 -14.17
C PRO A 171 -1.10 -16.10 -15.68
N GLN A 172 -1.99 -16.83 -16.32
CA GLN A 172 -2.23 -16.73 -17.75
C GLN A 172 -3.58 -16.08 -18.04
N LEU A 173 -3.58 -15.18 -19.02
CA LEU A 173 -4.83 -14.62 -19.55
C LEU A 173 -5.38 -15.55 -20.62
N ALA A 174 -6.60 -16.05 -20.42
CA ALA A 174 -7.26 -16.90 -21.40
C ALA A 174 -7.63 -16.09 -22.65
N LEU A 175 -7.56 -16.72 -23.81
CA LEU A 175 -8.18 -16.16 -25.02
C LEU A 175 -9.71 -16.33 -24.95
N PRO A 176 -10.49 -15.44 -25.58
CA PRO A 176 -11.94 -15.58 -25.63
C PRO A 176 -12.28 -16.96 -26.16
N SER A 177 -13.10 -17.71 -25.43
CA SER A 177 -13.71 -18.92 -25.96
C SER A 177 -14.46 -18.46 -27.20
N LYS A 178 -14.22 -19.10 -28.37
CA LYS A 178 -14.96 -18.77 -29.60
C LYS A 178 -16.44 -18.85 -29.27
N ALA A 179 -17.01 -17.71 -28.91
CA ALA A 179 -18.40 -17.61 -28.52
C ALA A 179 -19.24 -18.11 -29.69
N LEU A 180 -20.03 -19.13 -29.42
CA LEU A 180 -21.22 -19.48 -30.19
C LEU A 180 -21.85 -18.20 -30.72
N ASN A 181 -22.03 -18.13 -32.05
CA ASN A 181 -22.74 -17.10 -32.79
C ASN A 181 -23.99 -16.63 -32.04
N ARG A 182 -23.89 -15.56 -31.28
CA ARG A 182 -25.02 -14.70 -30.94
C ARG A 182 -25.08 -13.61 -31.99
N SER A 183 -26.06 -13.69 -32.86
CA SER A 183 -26.46 -12.62 -33.77
C SER A 183 -26.54 -11.30 -32.99
N GLN A 184 -25.61 -10.40 -33.29
CA GLN A 184 -25.61 -9.05 -32.76
C GLN A 184 -26.62 -8.23 -33.58
N ASP A 185 -27.77 -7.94 -33.02
CA ASP A 185 -28.52 -6.77 -33.38
C ASP A 185 -27.76 -5.53 -32.87
N LYS A 186 -26.94 -4.99 -33.75
CA LYS A 186 -26.22 -3.73 -33.50
C LYS A 186 -27.20 -2.57 -33.53
N LYS A 187 -27.60 -2.05 -32.40
CA LYS A 187 -27.97 -0.63 -32.30
C LYS A 187 -26.68 0.22 -32.38
N PRO A 188 -26.66 1.27 -33.21
CA PRO A 188 -25.47 2.13 -33.30
C PRO A 188 -25.23 2.81 -31.97
N ALA A 189 -24.07 2.57 -31.37
CA ALA A 189 -23.60 3.30 -30.21
C ALA A 189 -23.29 4.73 -30.62
N GLY A 190 -23.99 5.68 -30.00
CA GLY A 190 -23.63 7.10 -30.11
C GLY A 190 -22.20 7.32 -29.62
N GLU A 191 -21.45 8.10 -30.38
CA GLU A 191 -20.09 8.55 -30.04
C GLU A 191 -20.09 9.20 -28.65
N PHE A 192 -19.59 8.48 -27.67
CA PHE A 192 -19.27 9.07 -26.36
C PHE A 192 -17.95 9.82 -26.48
N ALA A 193 -18.05 11.13 -26.66
CA ALA A 193 -16.92 12.02 -26.45
C ALA A 193 -16.33 11.79 -25.06
N PRO A 194 -14.99 11.68 -24.90
CA PRO A 194 -14.37 11.48 -23.60
C PRO A 194 -14.77 12.61 -22.67
N ALA A 195 -15.37 12.24 -21.55
CA ALA A 195 -15.97 13.18 -20.64
C ALA A 195 -14.96 14.26 -20.24
N ARG A 196 -15.29 15.55 -20.49
CA ARG A 196 -14.52 16.74 -20.11
C ARG A 196 -13.98 16.70 -18.68
N ARG A 197 -14.61 15.93 -17.78
CA ARG A 197 -14.17 15.71 -16.40
C ARG A 197 -12.82 14.98 -16.26
N GLN A 198 -12.47 14.03 -17.13
CA GLN A 198 -11.16 13.35 -17.05
C GLN A 198 -10.02 14.24 -17.55
N LEU A 199 -10.29 15.09 -18.55
CA LEU A 199 -9.34 16.09 -18.99
C LEU A 199 -9.10 17.17 -17.92
N PHE A 200 -10.17 17.60 -17.24
CA PHE A 200 -10.10 18.55 -16.12
C PHE A 200 -9.34 18.00 -14.92
N ARG A 201 -9.57 16.73 -14.55
CA ARG A 201 -8.80 16.09 -13.44
C ARG A 201 -7.31 15.97 -13.78
N ARG A 202 -6.94 15.68 -15.03
CA ARG A 202 -5.52 15.64 -15.47
C ARG A 202 -4.87 17.04 -15.55
N LEU A 203 -5.63 18.06 -15.88
CA LEU A 203 -5.13 19.43 -15.94
C LEU A 203 -5.05 20.07 -14.55
N ILE A 204 -6.06 19.84 -13.69
CA ILE A 204 -6.06 20.35 -12.31
C ILE A 204 -5.04 19.59 -11.45
N GLY A 205 -4.88 18.27 -11.63
CA GLY A 205 -3.87 17.48 -10.92
C GLY A 205 -2.45 17.97 -11.21
N ARG A 206 -2.09 18.17 -12.50
CA ARG A 206 -0.77 18.73 -12.87
C ARG A 206 -0.58 20.18 -12.43
N GLY A 207 -1.63 21.00 -12.49
CA GLY A 207 -1.55 22.39 -12.04
C GLY A 207 -1.46 22.54 -10.51
N ILE A 208 -2.02 21.61 -9.76
CA ILE A 208 -1.93 21.61 -8.28
C ILE A 208 -0.54 21.13 -7.84
N ASP A 209 0.04 20.13 -8.51
CA ASP A 209 1.40 19.66 -8.23
C ASP A 209 2.45 20.75 -8.49
N GLU A 210 2.32 21.53 -9.59
CA GLU A 210 3.20 22.69 -9.85
C GLU A 210 2.99 23.84 -8.84
N VAL A 211 1.75 24.09 -8.41
CA VAL A 211 1.47 25.13 -7.41
C VAL A 211 1.91 24.70 -5.99
N ILE A 212 1.88 23.39 -5.68
CA ILE A 212 2.39 22.87 -4.40
C ILE A 212 3.91 22.92 -4.36
N LEU A 213 4.59 22.68 -5.49
CA LEU A 213 6.05 22.78 -5.61
C LEU A 213 6.55 24.24 -5.56
N ALA A 214 5.68 25.22 -5.85
CA ALA A 214 6.00 26.65 -5.82
C ALA A 214 5.70 27.36 -4.49
N LYS A 215 5.19 26.64 -3.48
CA LYS A 215 5.05 27.22 -2.13
C LYS A 215 6.43 27.37 -1.49
N PRO A 216 6.78 28.57 -0.98
CA PRO A 216 8.00 28.76 -0.22
C PRO A 216 8.01 27.77 0.94
N GLN A 217 9.19 27.21 1.21
CA GLN A 217 9.44 26.32 2.35
C GLN A 217 8.88 26.98 3.60
N GLN A 218 7.70 26.54 4.04
CA GLN A 218 7.24 26.87 5.37
C GLN A 218 8.18 26.17 6.35
N GLU A 219 8.77 26.95 7.23
CA GLU A 219 9.56 26.47 8.34
C GLU A 219 8.84 25.27 8.99
N ASN A 220 9.62 24.23 9.31
CA ASN A 220 9.17 22.94 9.78
C ASN A 220 8.35 23.03 11.08
N GLU A 221 7.11 23.46 11.02
CA GLU A 221 6.22 23.34 12.16
C GLU A 221 5.93 21.86 12.43
N PRO A 222 6.11 21.40 13.68
CA PRO A 222 5.80 20.02 14.03
C PRO A 222 4.33 19.70 13.78
N VAL A 223 4.06 18.51 13.23
CA VAL A 223 2.69 18.08 12.96
C VAL A 223 1.86 18.12 14.23
N PRO A 224 0.73 18.84 14.28
CA PRO A 224 -0.08 18.95 15.48
C PRO A 224 -0.52 17.57 15.98
N ALA A 225 -0.42 17.30 17.26
CA ALA A 225 -0.81 16.03 17.87
C ALA A 225 -2.25 15.60 17.53
N LYS A 226 -3.15 16.57 17.33
CA LYS A 226 -4.55 16.35 16.92
C LYS A 226 -4.72 15.88 15.47
N ALA A 227 -3.69 16.00 14.63
CA ALA A 227 -3.73 15.54 13.25
C ALA A 227 -3.59 14.02 13.14
N ILE A 228 -3.02 13.37 14.17
CA ILE A 228 -2.76 11.93 14.21
C ILE A 228 -3.73 11.28 15.21
N ARG A 229 -4.38 10.21 14.77
CA ARG A 229 -5.25 9.36 15.62
C ARG A 229 -4.56 8.01 15.82
N PRO A 230 -3.83 7.81 16.93
CA PRO A 230 -3.27 6.51 17.26
C PRO A 230 -4.37 5.47 17.41
N GLY A 231 -4.07 4.23 17.14
CA GLY A 231 -5.02 3.13 17.27
C GLY A 231 -4.32 1.78 17.32
N PRO A 232 -5.08 0.69 17.47
CA PRO A 232 -4.50 -0.64 17.55
C PRO A 232 -3.74 -0.96 16.26
N TYR A 233 -2.67 -1.73 16.40
CA TYR A 233 -1.92 -2.27 15.28
C TYR A 233 -2.59 -3.54 14.78
N SER A 234 -2.75 -3.66 13.46
CA SER A 234 -3.33 -4.86 12.86
C SER A 234 -2.59 -5.21 11.59
N LEU A 235 -2.13 -6.44 11.50
CA LEU A 235 -1.57 -6.98 10.27
C LEU A 235 -2.71 -7.52 9.40
N THR A 236 -2.59 -7.36 8.08
CA THR A 236 -3.60 -7.84 7.14
C THR A 236 -3.27 -9.25 6.70
N GLU A 237 -4.30 -10.08 6.44
CA GLU A 237 -4.15 -11.42 5.89
C GLU A 237 -3.29 -11.42 4.61
N ARG A 238 -3.45 -10.39 3.77
CA ARG A 238 -2.64 -10.20 2.56
C ARG A 238 -1.16 -10.01 2.88
N ARG A 239 -0.82 -9.28 3.96
CA ARG A 239 0.57 -9.09 4.37
C ARG A 239 1.17 -10.37 4.95
N GLU A 240 0.40 -11.14 5.72
CA GLU A 240 0.81 -12.46 6.21
C GLU A 240 1.04 -13.43 5.05
N LEU A 241 0.16 -13.43 4.06
CA LEU A 241 0.35 -14.24 2.85
C LEU A 241 1.61 -13.83 2.08
N LEU A 242 1.90 -12.53 1.99
CA LEU A 242 3.11 -12.03 1.36
C LEU A 242 4.38 -12.50 2.07
N GLN A 243 4.38 -12.64 3.40
CA GLN A 243 5.51 -13.23 4.13
C GLN A 243 5.82 -14.64 3.63
N ILE A 244 4.78 -15.44 3.38
CA ILE A 244 4.95 -16.79 2.83
C ILE A 244 5.48 -16.74 1.38
N VAL A 245 5.00 -15.78 0.58
CA VAL A 245 5.41 -15.60 -0.82
C VAL A 245 6.89 -15.21 -0.90
N THR A 246 7.36 -14.30 -0.04
CA THR A 246 8.73 -13.79 -0.05
C THR A 246 9.72 -14.66 0.74
N GLN A 247 9.24 -15.69 1.44
CA GLN A 247 10.12 -16.62 2.16
C GLN A 247 10.94 -17.44 1.16
N GLN A 248 12.26 -17.47 1.34
CA GLN A 248 13.20 -18.27 0.56
C GLN A 248 13.75 -19.43 1.38
N LYS A 249 14.19 -20.48 0.71
CA LYS A 249 14.94 -21.56 1.36
C LYS A 249 16.34 -21.06 1.73
N ASP A 250 16.88 -21.60 2.80
CA ASP A 250 18.26 -21.38 3.23
C ASP A 250 18.66 -19.89 3.42
N GLY A 251 17.70 -19.05 3.76
CA GLY A 251 17.95 -17.63 4.01
C GLY A 251 18.40 -16.82 2.79
N GLN A 252 18.17 -17.32 1.58
CA GLN A 252 18.47 -16.60 0.34
C GLN A 252 17.72 -15.26 0.26
N PRO A 253 18.34 -14.20 -0.29
CA PRO A 253 17.69 -12.91 -0.43
C PRO A 253 16.48 -12.99 -1.37
N PHE A 254 15.55 -12.06 -1.21
CA PHE A 254 14.40 -11.89 -2.11
C PHE A 254 14.37 -10.43 -2.60
N PRO A 255 15.27 -10.07 -3.54
CA PRO A 255 15.36 -8.69 -4.01
C PRO A 255 14.12 -8.28 -4.80
N VAL A 256 13.51 -7.17 -4.42
CA VAL A 256 12.38 -6.58 -5.15
C VAL A 256 12.60 -5.10 -5.38
N GLN A 257 12.02 -4.60 -6.46
CA GLN A 257 11.86 -3.17 -6.68
C GLN A 257 10.57 -2.69 -6.00
N LEU A 258 10.60 -1.45 -5.50
CA LEU A 258 9.41 -0.81 -4.97
C LEU A 258 8.31 -0.79 -6.04
N HIS A 259 7.13 -1.30 -5.70
CA HIS A 259 6.00 -1.39 -6.64
C HIS A 259 4.69 -1.11 -5.91
N GLU A 260 3.86 -0.23 -6.48
CA GLU A 260 2.63 0.23 -5.85
C GLU A 260 1.53 -0.86 -5.71
N GLY A 261 1.60 -1.92 -6.51
CA GLY A 261 0.73 -3.10 -6.41
C GLY A 261 1.09 -4.03 -5.23
N LEU A 262 2.25 -3.85 -4.59
CA LEU A 262 2.69 -4.68 -3.48
C LEU A 262 2.52 -3.98 -2.12
N PRO A 263 1.96 -4.65 -1.10
CA PRO A 263 1.86 -4.12 0.25
C PRO A 263 3.19 -4.25 1.00
N LEU A 264 4.26 -3.67 0.46
CA LEU A 264 5.62 -3.83 0.98
C LEU A 264 6.52 -2.68 0.51
N MET A 265 7.28 -2.10 1.44
CA MET A 265 8.39 -1.19 1.15
C MET A 265 9.42 -1.26 2.28
N GLN A 266 10.67 -0.95 1.95
CA GLN A 266 11.75 -0.72 2.90
C GLN A 266 11.89 0.78 3.15
N LEU A 267 12.09 1.16 4.40
CA LEU A 267 12.35 2.55 4.79
C LEU A 267 13.84 2.83 4.95
N THR A 268 14.21 4.03 4.57
CA THR A 268 15.50 4.64 4.86
C THR A 268 15.29 5.97 5.57
N LEU A 269 16.20 6.35 6.44
CA LEU A 269 16.16 7.62 7.17
C LEU A 269 17.41 8.44 6.87
N GLN A 270 17.20 9.62 6.32
CA GLN A 270 18.25 10.61 6.08
C GLN A 270 18.55 11.41 7.37
N PRO A 271 19.70 12.06 7.47
CA PRO A 271 19.98 12.99 8.58
C PRO A 271 18.93 14.11 8.69
N GLY A 272 18.67 14.57 9.92
CA GLY A 272 17.71 15.66 10.17
C GLY A 272 16.40 15.21 10.86
N CYS A 273 16.35 13.98 11.39
CA CYS A 273 15.21 13.52 12.18
C CYS A 273 15.05 14.38 13.44
N THR A 274 13.88 14.98 13.64
CA THR A 274 13.54 15.82 14.80
C THR A 274 12.98 15.06 15.99
N VAL A 275 12.97 13.73 15.95
CA VAL A 275 12.45 12.85 17.02
C VAL A 275 11.00 13.18 17.43
N CYS A 276 10.20 13.67 16.48
CA CYS A 276 8.80 14.07 16.74
C CYS A 276 7.84 12.90 16.94
N GLU A 277 8.30 11.67 16.67
CA GLU A 277 7.54 10.42 16.85
C GLU A 277 6.27 10.28 15.98
N ALA A 278 5.99 11.21 15.09
CA ALA A 278 4.78 11.20 14.27
C ALA A 278 4.68 9.96 13.38
N CYS A 279 5.79 9.51 12.81
CA CYS A 279 5.86 8.37 11.88
C CYS A 279 5.44 7.04 12.51
N PHE A 280 5.82 6.77 13.77
CA PHE A 280 5.40 5.54 14.44
C PHE A 280 3.94 5.63 14.93
N ARG A 281 3.49 6.80 15.38
CA ARG A 281 2.11 7.02 15.86
C ARG A 281 1.08 6.84 14.76
N VAL A 282 1.42 7.22 13.52
CA VAL A 282 0.53 7.09 12.37
C VAL A 282 0.50 5.67 11.80
N CYS A 283 1.51 4.84 12.05
CA CYS A 283 1.64 3.52 11.46
C CYS A 283 0.48 2.58 11.86
N PRO A 284 -0.32 2.05 10.89
CA PRO A 284 -1.47 1.21 11.22
C PRO A 284 -1.10 -0.22 11.60
N THR A 285 0.11 -0.66 11.26
CA THR A 285 0.55 -2.06 11.46
C THR A 285 1.63 -2.21 12.52
N GLY A 286 2.16 -1.08 13.05
CA GLY A 286 3.28 -1.11 13.99
C GLY A 286 4.59 -1.58 13.35
N ALA A 287 4.76 -1.30 12.04
CA ALA A 287 6.04 -1.52 11.37
C ALA A 287 7.13 -0.57 11.87
N LEU A 288 6.77 0.64 12.29
CA LEU A 288 7.65 1.56 12.99
C LEU A 288 7.39 1.45 14.49
N GLN A 289 8.45 1.35 15.27
CA GLN A 289 8.41 1.18 16.72
C GLN A 289 9.50 2.03 17.37
N ILE A 290 9.26 2.44 18.61
CA ILE A 290 10.28 3.08 19.44
C ILE A 290 10.77 2.04 20.43
N GLU A 291 12.08 1.87 20.48
CA GLU A 291 12.78 1.19 21.56
C GLU A 291 13.41 2.23 22.45
N GLU A 292 13.05 2.19 23.73
CA GLU A 292 13.49 3.16 24.71
C GLU A 292 13.98 2.44 25.96
N ASN A 293 15.22 2.77 26.36
CA ASN A 293 15.80 2.30 27.60
C ASN A 293 16.38 3.51 28.41
N PRO A 294 16.94 3.33 29.60
CA PRO A 294 17.46 4.45 30.40
C PRO A 294 18.48 5.32 29.66
N ASP A 295 19.32 4.71 28.81
CA ASP A 295 20.48 5.35 28.19
C ASP A 295 20.30 5.69 26.71
N ALA A 296 19.30 5.08 26.05
CA ALA A 296 19.12 5.20 24.61
C ALA A 296 17.65 5.28 24.18
N TRP A 297 17.43 5.91 23.06
CA TRP A 297 16.19 5.93 22.30
C TRP A 297 16.49 5.52 20.86
N ALA A 298 15.70 4.63 20.29
CA ALA A 298 15.88 4.19 18.92
C ALA A 298 14.54 4.13 18.18
N LEU A 299 14.55 4.56 16.92
CA LEU A 299 13.47 4.30 15.97
C LEU A 299 13.80 3.05 15.18
N GLN A 300 12.95 2.05 15.32
CA GLN A 300 13.09 0.76 14.67
C GLN A 300 12.07 0.58 13.57
N PHE A 301 12.43 -0.17 12.54
CA PHE A 301 11.57 -0.56 11.44
C PHE A 301 11.54 -2.07 11.25
N ARG A 302 10.34 -2.60 11.08
CA ARG A 302 10.04 -4.00 10.84
C ARG A 302 9.42 -4.16 9.46
N ILE A 303 10.18 -4.69 8.51
CA ILE A 303 9.71 -4.92 7.15
C ILE A 303 8.57 -5.95 7.11
N ASP A 304 8.58 -6.96 7.98
CA ASP A 304 7.55 -7.99 8.09
C ASP A 304 6.15 -7.43 8.39
N ARG A 305 6.06 -6.21 8.92
CA ARG A 305 4.82 -5.53 9.26
C ARG A 305 4.45 -4.38 8.33
N CYS A 306 5.36 -3.94 7.48
CA CYS A 306 5.10 -2.82 6.57
C CYS A 306 4.12 -3.23 5.46
N VAL A 307 3.15 -2.36 5.17
CA VAL A 307 2.11 -2.53 4.12
C VAL A 307 2.18 -1.45 3.05
N ALA A 308 3.28 -0.71 2.93
CA ALA A 308 3.52 0.34 1.93
C ALA A 308 2.39 1.40 1.86
N CYS A 309 1.77 1.73 2.99
CA CYS A 309 0.70 2.72 3.03
C CYS A 309 1.17 4.18 2.93
N GLN A 310 2.47 4.42 3.06
CA GLN A 310 3.17 5.70 2.95
C GLN A 310 2.81 6.77 4.01
N ALA A 311 1.90 6.49 4.94
CA ALA A 311 1.48 7.45 5.96
C ALA A 311 2.65 8.03 6.79
N CYS A 312 3.70 7.22 7.03
CA CYS A 312 4.92 7.66 7.73
C CYS A 312 5.75 8.65 6.92
N LEU A 313 5.73 8.54 5.57
CA LEU A 313 6.39 9.48 4.67
C LEU A 313 5.61 10.80 4.64
N GLU A 314 4.28 10.74 4.52
CA GLU A 314 3.40 11.91 4.49
C GLU A 314 3.47 12.75 5.78
N VAL A 315 3.56 12.08 6.94
CA VAL A 315 3.58 12.76 8.25
C VAL A 315 4.95 13.30 8.65
N CYS A 316 6.01 12.89 7.95
CA CYS A 316 7.38 13.32 8.24
C CYS A 316 7.61 14.76 7.80
N GLN A 317 7.52 15.71 8.73
CA GLN A 317 7.68 17.14 8.43
C GLN A 317 9.07 17.49 7.87
N PRO A 318 10.19 17.00 8.43
CA PRO A 318 11.50 17.25 7.86
C PRO A 318 11.77 16.47 6.56
N ARG A 319 10.83 15.60 6.13
CA ARG A 319 10.91 14.78 4.88
C ARG A 319 12.21 13.99 4.76
N VAL A 320 12.68 13.45 5.88
CA VAL A 320 13.92 12.65 5.94
C VAL A 320 13.69 11.16 5.89
N LEU A 321 12.42 10.73 5.85
CA LEU A 321 12.02 9.33 5.67
C LEU A 321 11.72 9.09 4.19
N ASP A 322 12.39 8.09 3.60
CA ASP A 322 12.24 7.71 2.20
C ASP A 322 11.94 6.22 2.06
N ALA A 323 11.37 5.85 0.92
CA ALA A 323 11.23 4.45 0.49
C ALA A 323 12.42 4.06 -0.38
N ALA A 324 13.06 2.93 -0.07
CA ALA A 324 14.12 2.40 -0.90
C ALA A 324 13.55 1.91 -2.24
N ALA A 325 14.23 2.22 -3.35
CA ALA A 325 13.80 1.83 -4.68
C ALA A 325 13.93 0.30 -4.91
N SER A 326 14.89 -0.33 -4.25
CA SER A 326 15.12 -1.79 -4.28
C SER A 326 15.54 -2.26 -2.90
N PHE A 327 15.07 -3.44 -2.49
CA PHE A 327 15.35 -3.98 -1.16
C PHE A 327 15.10 -5.49 -1.11
N ASP A 328 15.57 -6.13 -0.03
CA ASP A 328 15.27 -7.54 0.26
C ASP A 328 13.88 -7.62 0.93
N ALA A 329 12.97 -8.35 0.32
CA ALA A 329 11.56 -8.45 0.75
C ALA A 329 11.30 -9.52 1.82
N ARG A 330 12.31 -10.27 2.25
CA ARG A 330 12.11 -11.32 3.26
C ARG A 330 11.58 -10.76 4.57
N SER A 331 10.68 -11.49 5.20
CA SER A 331 10.06 -11.11 6.46
C SER A 331 10.88 -11.53 7.70
N ASP A 332 11.83 -12.44 7.53
CA ASP A 332 12.70 -12.97 8.59
C ASP A 332 13.96 -12.11 8.84
N GLN A 333 14.03 -10.93 8.21
CA GLN A 333 15.10 -10.00 8.45
C GLN A 333 15.08 -9.47 9.88
N PRO A 334 16.26 -9.18 10.45
CA PRO A 334 16.34 -8.54 11.76
C PRO A 334 15.64 -7.18 11.75
N VAL A 335 15.19 -6.74 12.91
CA VAL A 335 14.64 -5.39 13.07
C VAL A 335 15.71 -4.37 12.70
N GLN A 336 15.37 -3.49 11.77
CA GLN A 336 16.28 -2.43 11.31
C GLN A 336 16.21 -1.23 12.26
N THR A 337 17.32 -0.85 12.85
CA THR A 337 17.44 0.44 13.55
C THR A 337 17.66 1.55 12.53
N LEU A 338 16.67 2.43 12.37
CA LEU A 338 16.76 3.59 11.47
C LEU A 338 17.63 4.70 12.05
N ILE A 339 17.51 4.93 13.36
CA ILE A 339 18.33 5.86 14.12
C ILE A 339 18.40 5.42 15.58
N SER A 340 19.55 5.61 16.20
CA SER A 340 19.76 5.42 17.64
C SER A 340 20.40 6.67 18.23
N LEU A 341 19.88 7.16 19.35
CA LEU A 341 20.27 8.40 20.01
C LEU A 341 20.51 8.13 21.48
N ASN A 342 21.50 8.81 22.06
CA ASN A 342 21.80 8.75 23.48
C ASN A 342 20.85 9.66 24.27
N LYS A 343 20.28 9.16 25.34
CA LYS A 343 19.56 9.98 26.32
C LYS A 343 20.52 10.74 27.19
N GLN A 344 20.27 12.01 27.35
CA GLN A 344 21.14 12.92 28.10
C GLN A 344 20.28 13.84 28.97
N ARG A 345 20.90 14.42 29.96
CA ARG A 345 20.28 15.38 30.86
C ARG A 345 20.86 16.79 30.63
N CYS A 346 19.98 17.71 30.33
CA CYS A 346 20.40 19.10 30.06
C CYS A 346 20.95 19.74 31.35
N SER A 347 22.17 20.28 31.31
CA SER A 347 22.80 20.95 32.45
C SER A 347 22.10 22.25 32.85
N ARG A 348 21.31 22.87 31.94
CA ARG A 348 20.63 24.13 32.16
C ARG A 348 19.20 23.97 32.70
N CYS A 349 18.39 23.13 32.06
CA CYS A 349 16.96 23.00 32.43
C CYS A 349 16.62 21.65 33.07
N ASP A 350 17.61 20.78 33.27
CA ASP A 350 17.47 19.46 33.90
C ASP A 350 16.52 18.48 33.20
N ARG A 351 16.07 18.78 32.00
CA ARG A 351 15.22 17.91 31.19
C ARG A 351 16.04 16.85 30.48
N HIS A 352 15.44 15.67 30.31
CA HIS A 352 15.98 14.66 29.41
C HIS A 352 15.79 15.07 27.95
N PHE A 353 16.80 14.82 27.13
CA PHE A 353 16.77 14.98 25.69
C PHE A 353 17.58 13.86 25.03
N VAL A 354 17.48 13.73 23.71
CA VAL A 354 18.21 12.73 22.93
C VAL A 354 19.10 13.42 21.89
N SER A 355 20.32 12.92 21.71
CA SER A 355 21.26 13.40 20.72
C SER A 355 22.17 12.25 20.24
N ALA A 356 22.64 12.34 18.99
CA ALA A 356 23.59 11.38 18.43
C ALA A 356 25.00 11.51 19.06
N VAL A 357 25.32 12.70 19.55
CA VAL A 357 26.62 13.01 20.16
C VAL A 357 26.40 13.49 21.59
N PRO A 358 27.45 13.40 22.47
CA PRO A 358 27.38 13.98 23.80
C PRO A 358 27.21 15.50 23.73
N GLU A 359 26.14 16.01 24.35
CA GLU A 359 25.85 17.45 24.44
C GLU A 359 25.52 17.84 25.88
N LYS A 360 25.92 19.06 26.30
CA LYS A 360 25.65 19.55 27.66
C LYS A 360 24.26 20.17 27.79
N THR A 361 23.76 20.80 26.75
CA THR A 361 22.48 21.50 26.73
C THR A 361 21.56 20.94 25.65
N CYS A 362 20.25 20.90 25.95
CA CYS A 362 19.23 20.49 24.94
C CYS A 362 19.10 21.58 23.86
N ALA A 363 18.52 21.19 22.71
CA ALA A 363 18.32 22.10 21.57
C ALA A 363 17.61 23.41 21.99
N VAL A 364 16.52 23.31 22.77
CA VAL A 364 15.78 24.49 23.25
C VAL A 364 16.65 25.45 24.04
N CYS A 365 17.48 24.93 24.97
CA CYS A 365 18.35 25.79 25.74
C CYS A 365 19.50 26.38 24.92
N ARG A 366 19.93 25.69 23.87
CA ARG A 366 20.95 26.17 22.93
C ARG A 366 20.39 27.29 22.05
N ASP A 367 19.18 27.09 21.50
CA ASP A 367 18.49 28.09 20.69
C ASP A 367 18.23 29.39 21.49
N ASP A 368 17.91 29.28 22.82
CA ASP A 368 17.78 30.42 23.71
C ASP A 368 19.12 31.15 23.91
N GLU A 369 20.23 30.44 24.02
CA GLU A 369 21.57 31.01 24.15
C GLU A 369 21.99 31.72 22.87
N ASP A 370 21.74 31.10 21.70
CA ASP A 370 22.05 31.70 20.40
C ASP A 370 21.20 32.94 20.13
N ALA A 371 19.91 32.90 20.49
CA ALA A 371 19.00 34.05 20.36
C ALA A 371 19.43 35.19 21.30
N PHE A 372 19.83 34.88 22.55
CA PHE A 372 20.33 35.88 23.49
C PHE A 372 21.64 36.51 23.02
N ALA A 373 22.56 35.69 22.53
CA ALA A 373 23.83 36.18 21.97
C ALA A 373 23.62 37.06 20.73
N ALA A 374 22.66 36.72 19.87
CA ALA A 374 22.31 37.52 18.69
C ALA A 374 21.69 38.89 19.03
N ILE A 375 21.05 39.04 20.21
CA ILE A 375 20.40 40.27 20.63
C ILE A 375 21.35 41.15 21.47
N PHE A 376 22.18 40.54 22.30
CA PHE A 376 22.96 41.22 23.32
C PHE A 376 24.48 41.05 23.19
N GLY A 377 24.97 40.18 22.30
CA GLY A 377 26.39 39.98 22.00
C GLY A 377 26.84 40.86 20.87
#